data_2a372c85e02eb0d951ffe1eac13db2a2
#
_entry.id   2a372c85e02eb0d951ffe1eac13db2a2
#
_cell.length_a   1.000
_cell.length_b   1.000
_cell.length_c   1.000
_cell.angle_alpha   90.00
_cell.angle_beta   90.00
_cell.angle_gamma   90.00
#
_symmetry.space_group_name_H-M   'P 1'
#
loop_
_entity.id
_entity.type
_entity.pdbx_description
1 polymer ?
#
loop_
_entity_poly.entity_id
_entity_poly.type
_entity_poly.pdbx_seq_one_letter_code
_entity_poly.pdbx_strand_id
1 'polypeptide(L)'
;SDKLKAEADGILQWCLEGARLYKKQGLEPTSLMVEVMEEYRRKSDPVAEFVRLCIVRKGGQSFHSLDDLVRGVRQYKAQEDLPIPDESSIKKSLRRLLGDIKQHRTSNGRVRGYFGLSVEVPRDYDVPF
;
A
#
# COMPACT_ATOMS: atom_id res chain seq x y z
N SER A 1 31.19 -32.86 18.29
CA SER A 1 31.36 -33.23 16.90
C SER A 1 31.00 -34.73 16.64
N ASP A 2 31.31 -35.64 17.54
CA ASP A 2 31.01 -37.08 17.34
C ASP A 2 29.53 -37.43 17.50
N LYS A 3 28.78 -36.68 18.30
CA LYS A 3 27.31 -36.80 18.39
C LYS A 3 26.63 -36.51 17.05
N LEU A 4 27.07 -35.45 16.34
CA LEU A 4 26.51 -35.10 15.03
C LEU A 4 26.81 -36.20 13.98
N LYS A 5 27.97 -36.85 14.07
CA LYS A 5 28.30 -37.98 13.16
C LYS A 5 27.42 -39.20 13.43
N ALA A 6 27.13 -39.48 14.69
CA ALA A 6 26.24 -40.59 15.06
C ALA A 6 24.79 -40.36 14.63
N GLU A 7 24.38 -39.07 14.48
CA GLU A 7 23.03 -38.69 14.07
C GLU A 7 22.94 -38.29 12.58
N ALA A 8 24.02 -38.52 11.81
CA ALA A 8 24.11 -38.05 10.41
C ALA A 8 22.97 -38.59 9.53
N ASP A 9 22.58 -39.83 9.71
CA ASP A 9 21.49 -40.44 8.94
C ASP A 9 20.13 -39.77 9.24
N GLY A 10 19.87 -39.48 10.51
CA GLY A 10 18.66 -38.76 10.93
C GLY A 10 18.62 -37.33 10.39
N ILE A 11 19.75 -36.61 10.43
CA ILE A 11 19.88 -35.25 9.88
C ILE A 11 19.67 -35.29 8.37
N LEU A 12 20.25 -36.27 7.65
CA LEU A 12 20.05 -36.40 6.22
C LEU A 12 18.59 -36.67 5.87
N GLN A 13 17.92 -37.56 6.61
CA GLN A 13 16.52 -37.87 6.40
C GLN A 13 15.65 -36.62 6.60
N TRP A 14 15.89 -35.85 7.66
CA TRP A 14 15.20 -34.57 7.92
C TRP A 14 15.41 -33.56 6.80
N CYS A 15 16.64 -33.43 6.29
CA CYS A 15 16.93 -32.55 5.15
C CYS A 15 16.20 -33.00 3.88
N LEU A 16 16.14 -34.30 3.61
CA LEU A 16 15.42 -34.83 2.45
C LEU A 16 13.91 -34.62 2.56
N GLU A 17 13.35 -34.73 3.75
CA GLU A 17 11.95 -34.47 4.01
C GLU A 17 11.64 -32.98 3.81
N GLY A 18 12.47 -32.08 4.35
CA GLY A 18 12.38 -30.64 4.12
C GLY A 18 12.47 -30.27 2.64
N ALA A 19 13.40 -30.90 1.90
CA ALA A 19 13.52 -30.69 0.45
C ALA A 19 12.30 -31.16 -0.34
N ARG A 20 11.68 -32.28 0.06
CA ARG A 20 10.43 -32.77 -0.54
C ARG A 20 9.26 -31.83 -0.29
N LEU A 21 9.12 -31.36 0.95
CA LEU A 21 8.09 -30.37 1.32
C LEU A 21 8.29 -29.08 0.53
N TYR A 22 9.51 -28.56 0.48
CA TYR A 22 9.83 -27.37 -0.30
C TYR A 22 9.49 -27.53 -1.78
N LYS A 23 9.81 -28.68 -2.38
CA LYS A 23 9.49 -28.95 -3.79
C LYS A 23 7.98 -29.03 -4.05
N LYS A 24 7.20 -29.46 -3.05
CA LYS A 24 5.74 -29.63 -3.15
C LYS A 24 4.98 -28.34 -2.88
N GLN A 25 5.40 -27.54 -1.91
CA GLN A 25 4.66 -26.41 -1.37
C GLN A 25 5.36 -25.06 -1.59
N GLY A 26 6.67 -25.06 -1.89
CA GLY A 26 7.49 -23.86 -1.90
C GLY A 26 7.74 -23.32 -0.48
N LEU A 27 8.17 -22.08 -0.40
CA LEU A 27 8.25 -21.33 0.86
C LEU A 27 6.98 -20.48 0.99
N GLU A 28 6.01 -20.98 1.71
CA GLU A 28 4.83 -20.20 2.05
C GLU A 28 5.14 -19.30 3.26
N PRO A 29 4.94 -17.98 3.14
CA PRO A 29 5.09 -17.09 4.29
C PRO A 29 4.03 -17.42 5.34
N THR A 30 4.41 -17.39 6.60
CA THR A 30 3.45 -17.55 7.70
C THR A 30 2.46 -16.38 7.74
N SER A 31 1.28 -16.57 8.32
CA SER A 31 0.28 -15.51 8.47
C SER A 31 0.86 -14.27 9.16
N LEU A 32 1.69 -14.47 10.18
CA LEU A 32 2.40 -13.39 10.87
C LEU A 32 3.35 -12.63 9.93
N MET A 33 4.10 -13.33 9.08
CA MET A 33 4.99 -12.67 8.10
C MET A 33 4.20 -11.84 7.09
N VAL A 34 3.07 -12.35 6.62
CA VAL A 34 2.19 -11.61 5.71
C VAL A 34 1.68 -10.34 6.39
N GLU A 35 1.19 -10.43 7.62
CA GLU A 35 0.69 -9.31 8.40
C GLU A 35 1.76 -8.23 8.62
N VAL A 36 2.96 -8.62 9.05
CA VAL A 36 4.09 -7.70 9.25
C VAL A 36 4.52 -7.04 7.93
N MET A 37 4.55 -7.81 6.83
CA MET A 37 4.88 -7.25 5.51
C MET A 37 3.83 -6.28 5.01
N GLU A 38 2.54 -6.53 5.27
CA GLU A 38 1.47 -5.62 4.90
C GLU A 38 1.51 -4.34 5.74
N GLU A 39 1.80 -4.47 7.04
CA GLU A 39 2.00 -3.31 7.91
C GLU A 39 3.20 -2.47 7.48
N TYR A 40 4.32 -3.10 7.15
CA TYR A 40 5.50 -2.42 6.62
C TYR A 40 5.19 -1.70 5.29
N ARG A 41 4.48 -2.36 4.37
CA ARG A 41 4.06 -1.74 3.10
C ARG A 41 3.16 -0.54 3.33
N ARG A 42 2.21 -0.64 4.27
CA ARG A 42 1.33 0.50 4.62
C ARG A 42 2.13 1.68 5.16
N LYS A 43 3.07 1.44 6.08
CA LYS A 43 3.93 2.47 6.64
C LYS A 43 4.92 3.05 5.63
N SER A 44 5.38 2.24 4.68
CA SER A 44 6.34 2.65 3.65
C SER A 44 5.69 3.31 2.43
N ASP A 45 4.36 3.22 2.27
CA ASP A 45 3.67 3.86 1.15
C ASP A 45 3.47 5.35 1.42
N PRO A 46 4.10 6.22 0.61
CA PRO A 46 4.04 7.67 0.84
C PRO A 46 2.63 8.25 0.71
N VAL A 47 1.70 7.51 0.11
CA VAL A 47 0.32 7.96 -0.18
C VAL A 47 -0.72 7.26 0.70
N ALA A 48 -0.39 6.10 1.29
CA ALA A 48 -1.34 5.30 2.04
C ALA A 48 -1.96 6.06 3.22
N GLU A 49 -1.17 6.86 3.90
CA GLU A 49 -1.62 7.65 5.04
C GLU A 49 -2.60 8.76 4.61
N PHE A 50 -2.27 9.48 3.53
CA PHE A 50 -3.19 10.45 2.95
C PHE A 50 -4.52 9.81 2.57
N VAL A 51 -4.50 8.65 1.90
CA VAL A 51 -5.72 7.93 1.51
C VAL A 51 -6.53 7.53 2.75
N ARG A 52 -5.88 7.06 3.80
CA ARG A 52 -6.54 6.65 5.05
C ARG A 52 -7.17 7.83 5.80
N LEU A 53 -6.47 8.96 5.88
CA LEU A 53 -6.89 10.11 6.70
C LEU A 53 -7.78 11.09 5.96
N CYS A 54 -7.51 11.32 4.67
CA CYS A 54 -8.14 12.39 3.92
C CYS A 54 -9.20 11.91 2.92
N ILE A 55 -9.24 10.62 2.56
CA ILE A 55 -10.20 10.12 1.58
C ILE A 55 -11.32 9.34 2.25
N VAL A 56 -12.54 9.86 2.10
CA VAL A 56 -13.76 9.22 2.58
C VAL A 56 -14.57 8.72 1.39
N ARG A 57 -14.97 7.46 1.42
CA ARG A 57 -15.90 6.88 0.44
C ARG A 57 -17.34 7.19 0.86
N LYS A 58 -17.93 8.20 0.24
CA LYS A 58 -19.32 8.62 0.56
C LYS A 58 -20.37 8.05 -0.39
N GLY A 59 -19.93 7.38 -1.47
CA GLY A 59 -20.83 7.03 -2.55
C GLY A 59 -21.29 8.26 -3.36
N GLY A 60 -22.16 8.04 -4.35
CA GLY A 60 -22.70 9.13 -5.15
C GLY A 60 -21.86 9.51 -6.36
N GLN A 61 -22.22 10.65 -6.98
CA GLN A 61 -21.67 11.11 -8.26
C GLN A 61 -20.49 12.09 -8.11
N SER A 62 -20.00 12.32 -6.88
CA SER A 62 -18.83 13.19 -6.69
C SER A 62 -17.63 12.62 -7.44
N PHE A 63 -16.98 13.45 -8.25
CA PHE A 63 -15.83 13.06 -9.06
C PHE A 63 -14.61 13.88 -8.65
N HIS A 64 -13.52 13.20 -8.40
CA HIS A 64 -12.21 13.83 -8.19
C HIS A 64 -11.25 13.37 -9.29
N SER A 65 -10.63 14.35 -9.95
CA SER A 65 -9.64 14.06 -10.95
C SER A 65 -8.37 13.46 -10.32
N LEU A 66 -7.65 12.66 -11.09
CA LEU A 66 -6.39 12.11 -10.62
C LEU A 66 -5.37 13.22 -10.29
N ASP A 67 -5.39 14.30 -11.04
CA ASP A 67 -4.48 15.45 -10.84
C ASP A 67 -4.83 16.25 -9.57
N ASP A 68 -6.12 16.35 -9.21
CA ASP A 68 -6.53 16.94 -7.94
C ASP A 68 -6.09 16.11 -6.76
N LEU A 69 -6.18 14.78 -6.87
CA LEU A 69 -5.68 13.87 -5.83
C LEU A 69 -4.16 13.94 -5.68
N VAL A 70 -3.42 14.01 -6.79
CA VAL A 70 -1.97 14.21 -6.76
C VAL A 70 -1.60 15.53 -6.08
N ARG A 71 -2.35 16.61 -6.38
CA ARG A 71 -2.17 17.90 -5.73
C ARG A 71 -2.46 17.83 -4.24
N GLY A 72 -3.53 17.14 -3.84
CA GLY A 72 -3.89 16.91 -2.44
C GLY A 72 -2.79 16.16 -1.68
N VAL A 73 -2.23 15.09 -2.26
CA VAL A 73 -1.09 14.35 -1.65
C VAL A 73 0.12 15.27 -1.46
N ARG A 74 0.48 16.06 -2.46
CA ARG A 74 1.62 16.98 -2.38
C ARG A 74 1.41 18.03 -1.30
N GLN A 75 0.22 18.59 -1.21
CA GLN A 75 -0.12 19.59 -0.21
C GLN A 75 -0.07 18.99 1.20
N TYR A 76 -0.65 17.80 1.40
CA TYR A 76 -0.59 17.08 2.66
C TYR A 76 0.87 16.80 3.09
N LYS A 77 1.70 16.29 2.19
CA LYS A 77 3.11 16.03 2.47
C LYS A 77 3.91 17.30 2.78
N ALA A 78 3.63 18.40 2.11
CA ALA A 78 4.26 19.69 2.39
C ALA A 78 3.86 20.26 3.76
N GLN A 79 2.60 20.05 4.19
CA GLN A 79 2.14 20.47 5.52
C GLN A 79 2.78 19.67 6.65
N GLU A 80 3.03 18.37 6.42
CA GLU A 80 3.65 17.46 7.39
C GLU A 80 5.20 17.48 7.33
N ASP A 81 5.80 18.39 6.56
CA ASP A 81 7.26 18.46 6.32
C ASP A 81 7.87 17.11 5.92
N LEU A 82 7.12 16.31 5.14
CA LEU A 82 7.52 15.01 4.65
C LEU A 82 8.04 15.09 3.22
N PRO A 83 8.96 14.18 2.83
CA PRO A 83 9.48 14.14 1.47
C PRO A 83 8.33 13.90 0.47
N ILE A 84 8.29 14.75 -0.58
CA ILE A 84 7.26 14.69 -1.62
C ILE A 84 7.72 13.71 -2.70
N PRO A 85 6.99 12.61 -2.93
CA PRO A 85 7.34 11.65 -3.98
C PRO A 85 7.08 12.25 -5.36
N ASP A 86 7.69 11.64 -6.38
CA ASP A 86 7.42 12.00 -7.77
C ASP A 86 5.97 11.66 -8.17
N GLU A 87 5.47 12.36 -9.16
CA GLU A 87 4.07 12.25 -9.61
C GLU A 87 3.70 10.85 -10.07
N SER A 88 4.63 10.15 -10.72
CA SER A 88 4.43 8.79 -11.21
C SER A 88 4.23 7.80 -10.06
N SER A 89 5.01 7.93 -8.99
CA SER A 89 4.88 7.14 -7.77
C SER A 89 3.55 7.41 -7.06
N ILE A 90 3.15 8.68 -6.94
CA ILE A 90 1.85 9.04 -6.36
C ILE A 90 0.71 8.41 -7.17
N LYS A 91 0.72 8.55 -8.50
CA LYS A 91 -0.32 7.97 -9.37
C LYS A 91 -0.38 6.45 -9.27
N LYS A 92 0.77 5.78 -9.18
CA LYS A 92 0.85 4.32 -9.00
C LYS A 92 0.26 3.87 -7.66
N SER A 93 0.60 4.56 -6.57
CA SER A 93 0.07 4.28 -5.23
C SER A 93 -1.43 4.53 -5.14
N LEU A 94 -1.93 5.64 -5.70
CA LEU A 94 -3.37 5.91 -5.75
C LEU A 94 -4.14 4.81 -6.49
N ARG A 95 -3.64 4.32 -7.63
CA ARG A 95 -4.26 3.20 -8.37
C ARG A 95 -4.33 1.93 -7.53
N ARG A 96 -3.25 1.62 -6.82
CA ARG A 96 -3.20 0.44 -5.95
C ARG A 96 -4.19 0.53 -4.78
N LEU A 97 -4.35 1.72 -4.19
CA LEU A 97 -5.16 1.93 -2.99
C LEU A 97 -6.64 2.18 -3.30
N LEU A 98 -6.94 2.89 -4.37
CA LEU A 98 -8.31 3.30 -4.73
C LEU A 98 -8.93 2.41 -5.81
N GLY A 99 -8.12 1.63 -6.53
CA GLY A 99 -8.56 0.75 -7.60
C GLY A 99 -8.53 1.42 -8.99
N ASP A 100 -9.40 0.97 -9.88
CA ASP A 100 -9.38 1.37 -11.28
C ASP A 100 -9.84 2.81 -11.51
N ILE A 101 -9.09 3.51 -12.36
CA ILE A 101 -9.39 4.87 -12.78
C ILE A 101 -10.52 4.85 -13.79
N LYS A 102 -11.54 5.68 -13.56
CA LYS A 102 -12.64 5.91 -14.50
C LYS A 102 -12.44 7.20 -15.29
N GLN A 103 -13.02 7.25 -16.48
CA GLN A 103 -13.06 8.46 -17.28
C GLN A 103 -14.38 9.18 -17.08
N HIS A 104 -14.30 10.48 -16.84
CA HIS A 104 -15.47 11.37 -16.78
C HIS A 104 -15.39 12.41 -17.89
N ARG A 105 -16.53 12.65 -18.55
CA ARG A 105 -16.63 13.66 -19.60
C ARG A 105 -17.01 14.99 -18.96
N THR A 106 -16.14 15.96 -19.08
CA THR A 106 -16.40 17.36 -18.65
C THR A 106 -16.58 18.26 -19.85
N SER A 107 -17.00 19.50 -19.66
CA SER A 107 -17.10 20.52 -20.70
C SER A 107 -15.80 20.72 -21.46
N ASN A 108 -14.65 20.53 -20.80
CA ASN A 108 -13.30 20.72 -21.33
C ASN A 108 -12.63 19.43 -21.84
N GLY A 109 -13.39 18.31 -21.94
CA GLY A 109 -12.85 17.04 -22.45
C GLY A 109 -13.03 15.86 -21.49
N ARG A 110 -12.20 14.81 -21.71
CA ARG A 110 -12.22 13.61 -20.86
C ARG A 110 -11.17 13.70 -19.76
N VAL A 111 -11.61 13.60 -18.53
CA VAL A 111 -10.74 13.62 -17.34
C VAL A 111 -10.74 12.24 -16.69
N ARG A 112 -9.55 11.80 -16.23
CA ARG A 112 -9.38 10.54 -15.51
C ARG A 112 -9.45 10.80 -14.01
N GLY A 113 -10.15 9.95 -13.27
CA GLY A 113 -10.29 10.11 -11.82
C GLY A 113 -11.15 9.04 -11.18
N TYR A 114 -11.68 9.36 -10.03
CA TYR A 114 -12.46 8.46 -9.19
C TYR A 114 -13.81 9.07 -8.83
N PHE A 115 -14.84 8.23 -8.81
CA PHE A 115 -16.18 8.59 -8.37
C PHE A 115 -16.43 8.16 -6.93
N GLY A 116 -17.34 8.84 -6.25
CA GLY A 116 -17.81 8.49 -4.91
C GLY A 116 -16.80 8.73 -3.81
N LEU A 117 -15.79 9.54 -4.06
CA LEU A 117 -14.80 9.95 -3.07
C LEU A 117 -15.08 11.38 -2.60
N SER A 118 -14.74 11.65 -1.34
CA SER A 118 -14.65 13.01 -0.79
C SER A 118 -13.25 13.15 -0.19
N VAL A 119 -12.58 14.25 -0.47
CA VAL A 119 -11.31 14.60 0.14
C VAL A 119 -11.60 15.50 1.33
N GLU A 120 -11.43 14.99 2.52
CA GLU A 120 -11.62 15.72 3.78
C GLU A 120 -10.29 15.76 4.49
N VAL A 121 -9.65 16.93 4.48
CA VAL A 121 -8.46 17.12 5.32
C VAL A 121 -8.94 17.24 6.76
N PRO A 122 -8.47 16.40 7.68
CA PRO A 122 -8.82 16.52 9.09
C PRO A 122 -8.46 17.93 9.59
N ARG A 123 -9.43 18.65 10.14
CA ARG A 123 -9.23 20.01 10.67
C ARG A 123 -8.54 20.05 12.04
N ASP A 124 -8.11 18.91 12.55
CA ASP A 124 -7.53 18.76 13.89
C ASP A 124 -6.04 19.13 14.01
N TYR A 125 -5.56 19.95 13.09
CA TYR A 125 -4.24 20.60 13.25
C TYR A 125 -4.38 22.11 13.46
N ASP A 126 -5.39 22.55 14.20
CA ASP A 126 -5.29 23.78 14.95
C ASP A 126 -4.34 23.52 16.13
N VAL A 127 -3.06 23.67 15.86
CA VAL A 127 -2.06 23.80 16.92
C VAL A 127 -2.33 25.15 17.55
N PRO A 128 -2.83 25.22 18.79
CA PRO A 128 -2.92 26.49 19.47
C PRO A 128 -1.49 26.96 19.72
N PHE A 129 -1.17 28.09 19.17
CA PHE A 129 0.03 28.83 19.50
C PHE A 129 -0.01 29.26 20.97
#